data_4a37707a335030ce79d7d95f5a3ad069
#
_entry.id   4a37707a335030ce79d7d95f5a3ad069
#
_cell.length_a   1.000
_cell.length_b   1.000
_cell.length_c   1.000
_cell.angle_alpha   90.00
_cell.angle_beta   90.00
_cell.angle_gamma   90.00
#
_symmetry.space_group_name_H-M   'P 1'
#
loop_
_entity.id
_entity.type
_entity.pdbx_description
1 polymer ?
#
loop_
_entity_poly.entity_id
_entity_poly.type
_entity_poly.pdbx_seq_one_letter_code
_entity_poly.pdbx_strand_id
1 'polypeptide(L)'
;MTDGNCTCIPGYYGNKLCYTCTFPGCQTCSNSSGCDTCSLGLWGPTCNNMCPEWCEGAVCAMSDGSCTCRPGYVWYGGQCQPCSSPNCLTCSPPDCDTCKPGVCFKCLTGYFGTFCNDTCPFICSSNRCDRKSGACFECLNPTKYGPLCNQSCSEYCSQSHCAMQEDNCTQGCIRNHYGLKCDHICSEHCKPVVNGSTCDGEGRCLMGCVGDFTGVDCGTGMFLFVHCNND
;
A
#
# COMPACT_ATOMS: atom_id res chain seq x y z
N MET A 1 -55.30 -16.96 -22.72
CA MET A 1 -55.73 -16.56 -21.39
C MET A 1 -54.45 -16.39 -20.58
N THR A 2 -54.07 -15.17 -20.27
CA THR A 2 -52.88 -14.87 -19.44
C THR A 2 -53.23 -15.29 -18.01
N ASP A 3 -52.41 -16.09 -17.39
CA ASP A 3 -52.64 -16.75 -16.08
C ASP A 3 -52.82 -15.83 -14.88
N GLY A 4 -53.14 -14.57 -15.10
CA GLY A 4 -53.55 -13.61 -14.05
C GLY A 4 -52.62 -13.50 -12.85
N ASN A 5 -51.34 -13.86 -12.98
CA ASN A 5 -50.37 -13.80 -11.93
C ASN A 5 -49.83 -12.36 -11.85
N CYS A 6 -50.09 -11.68 -10.75
CA CYS A 6 -49.59 -10.31 -10.50
C CYS A 6 -48.39 -10.36 -9.59
N THR A 7 -47.36 -9.56 -9.90
CA THR A 7 -46.24 -9.32 -8.98
C THR A 7 -46.60 -8.12 -8.10
N CYS A 8 -46.62 -8.31 -6.79
CA CYS A 8 -46.92 -7.24 -5.85
C CYS A 8 -45.68 -6.31 -5.68
N ILE A 9 -45.93 -5.04 -5.45
CA ILE A 9 -44.90 -4.07 -5.10
C ILE A 9 -44.35 -4.31 -3.69
N PRO A 10 -43.15 -3.83 -3.34
CA PRO A 10 -42.62 -3.92 -1.97
C PRO A 10 -43.66 -3.50 -0.93
N GLY A 11 -43.72 -4.23 0.18
CA GLY A 11 -44.74 -4.04 1.24
C GLY A 11 -46.04 -4.78 1.03
N TYR A 12 -46.17 -5.53 -0.08
CA TYR A 12 -47.36 -6.36 -0.38
C TYR A 12 -46.94 -7.76 -0.80
N TYR A 13 -47.82 -8.75 -0.53
CA TYR A 13 -47.65 -10.15 -0.91
C TYR A 13 -48.91 -10.72 -1.57
N GLY A 14 -48.75 -11.80 -2.30
CA GLY A 14 -49.79 -12.50 -3.02
C GLY A 14 -49.50 -12.70 -4.50
N ASN A 15 -50.32 -13.47 -5.19
CA ASN A 15 -50.15 -13.82 -6.59
C ASN A 15 -51.30 -13.41 -7.52
N LYS A 16 -52.50 -13.17 -6.96
CA LYS A 16 -53.69 -12.68 -7.68
C LYS A 16 -54.24 -11.39 -7.10
N LEU A 17 -54.12 -11.26 -5.79
CA LEU A 17 -54.46 -10.06 -5.02
C LEU A 17 -53.27 -9.73 -4.13
N CYS A 18 -52.90 -8.45 -4.03
CA CYS A 18 -51.81 -7.99 -3.19
C CYS A 18 -52.35 -7.56 -1.83
N TYR A 19 -51.89 -8.22 -0.78
CA TYR A 19 -52.21 -7.92 0.60
C TYR A 19 -51.02 -7.17 1.23
N THR A 20 -51.26 -6.24 2.12
CA THR A 20 -50.20 -5.51 2.84
C THR A 20 -49.45 -6.44 3.78
N CYS A 21 -48.14 -6.32 3.85
CA CYS A 21 -47.33 -6.93 4.90
C CYS A 21 -47.81 -6.41 6.27
N THR A 22 -47.98 -7.31 7.22
CA THR A 22 -48.58 -6.99 8.52
C THR A 22 -47.71 -6.07 9.38
N PHE A 23 -46.39 -6.11 9.18
CA PHE A 23 -45.40 -5.41 10.01
C PHE A 23 -44.86 -4.14 9.34
N PRO A 24 -44.89 -2.98 10.03
CA PRO A 24 -44.50 -1.70 9.42
C PRO A 24 -43.05 -1.64 8.91
N GLY A 25 -42.16 -2.41 9.53
CA GLY A 25 -40.75 -2.48 9.13
C GLY A 25 -40.45 -3.46 8.00
N CYS A 26 -41.43 -4.16 7.49
CA CYS A 26 -41.32 -5.16 6.43
C CYS A 26 -41.13 -4.49 5.07
N GLN A 27 -40.07 -4.84 4.36
CA GLN A 27 -39.88 -4.42 2.99
C GLN A 27 -40.54 -5.42 2.01
N THR A 28 -40.32 -6.72 2.25
CA THR A 28 -40.97 -7.80 1.50
C THR A 28 -41.49 -8.88 2.44
N CYS A 29 -42.59 -9.51 2.10
CA CYS A 29 -43.16 -10.66 2.82
C CYS A 29 -43.79 -11.64 1.83
N SER A 30 -43.71 -12.92 2.12
CA SER A 30 -44.38 -14.00 1.35
C SER A 30 -45.77 -14.35 1.90
N ASN A 31 -46.06 -13.97 3.14
CA ASN A 31 -47.30 -14.23 3.84
C ASN A 31 -47.52 -13.21 4.98
N SER A 32 -48.61 -13.36 5.72
CA SER A 32 -48.94 -12.47 6.85
C SER A 32 -48.18 -12.75 8.14
N SER A 33 -47.37 -13.82 8.21
CA SER A 33 -46.78 -14.28 9.48
C SER A 33 -45.39 -13.71 9.74
N GLY A 34 -44.71 -13.15 8.72
CA GLY A 34 -43.37 -12.65 8.87
C GLY A 34 -42.87 -11.87 7.64
N CYS A 35 -41.69 -11.32 7.77
CA CYS A 35 -41.02 -10.58 6.72
C CYS A 35 -39.93 -11.44 6.08
N ASP A 36 -39.80 -11.35 4.75
CA ASP A 36 -38.66 -11.93 4.02
C ASP A 36 -37.44 -10.99 4.05
N THR A 37 -37.71 -9.69 3.99
CA THR A 37 -36.66 -8.63 4.15
C THR A 37 -37.21 -7.48 4.97
N CYS A 38 -36.33 -6.86 5.76
CA CYS A 38 -36.64 -5.69 6.57
C CYS A 38 -36.20 -4.39 5.89
N SER A 39 -36.85 -3.33 6.27
CA SER A 39 -36.35 -1.97 5.98
C SER A 39 -35.02 -1.75 6.64
N LEU A 40 -34.22 -0.85 6.05
CA LEU A 40 -32.85 -0.55 6.50
C LEU A 40 -32.85 -0.21 8.02
N GLY A 41 -31.90 -0.79 8.74
CA GLY A 41 -31.75 -0.58 10.17
C GLY A 41 -32.61 -1.49 11.03
N LEU A 42 -33.41 -2.42 10.44
CA LEU A 42 -34.28 -3.35 11.17
C LEU A 42 -33.93 -4.81 10.87
N TRP A 43 -34.20 -5.71 11.82
CA TRP A 43 -34.01 -7.15 11.69
C TRP A 43 -35.04 -7.97 12.46
N GLY A 44 -34.95 -9.27 12.30
CA GLY A 44 -35.85 -10.22 12.92
C GLY A 44 -37.05 -10.58 12.04
N PRO A 45 -37.77 -11.65 12.37
CA PRO A 45 -38.86 -12.18 11.53
C PRO A 45 -40.03 -11.19 11.35
N THR A 46 -40.16 -10.21 12.21
CA THR A 46 -41.20 -9.17 12.18
C THR A 46 -40.64 -7.77 11.94
N CYS A 47 -39.32 -7.66 11.71
CA CYS A 47 -38.61 -6.40 11.51
C CYS A 47 -38.83 -5.35 12.62
N ASN A 48 -38.99 -5.82 13.85
CA ASN A 48 -39.21 -4.96 15.02
C ASN A 48 -37.93 -4.64 15.80
N ASN A 49 -36.83 -5.33 15.53
CA ASN A 49 -35.56 -5.11 16.20
C ASN A 49 -34.74 -4.11 15.41
N MET A 50 -34.05 -3.21 16.09
CA MET A 50 -33.10 -2.29 15.47
C MET A 50 -31.76 -2.96 15.32
N CYS A 51 -31.07 -2.75 14.17
CA CYS A 51 -29.69 -3.14 14.02
C CYS A 51 -28.84 -2.48 15.11
N PRO A 52 -27.83 -3.19 15.65
CA PRO A 52 -26.91 -2.62 16.63
C PRO A 52 -26.24 -1.34 16.12
N GLU A 53 -25.95 -0.43 17.03
CA GLU A 53 -25.23 0.79 16.74
C GLU A 53 -23.85 0.45 16.14
N TRP A 54 -23.36 1.32 15.26
CA TRP A 54 -22.05 1.19 14.61
C TRP A 54 -21.95 0.06 13.57
N CYS A 55 -23.05 -0.57 13.17
CA CYS A 55 -23.09 -1.41 11.96
C CYS A 55 -22.81 -0.56 10.70
N GLU A 56 -22.01 -1.08 9.79
CA GLU A 56 -21.72 -0.42 8.52
C GLU A 56 -23.01 -0.35 7.67
N GLY A 57 -23.32 0.87 7.21
CA GLY A 57 -24.52 1.10 6.40
C GLY A 57 -25.86 0.82 7.12
N ALA A 58 -25.87 0.65 8.44
CA ALA A 58 -27.05 0.23 9.22
C ALA A 58 -27.69 -1.09 8.72
N VAL A 59 -26.85 -2.00 8.16
CA VAL A 59 -27.26 -3.32 7.67
C VAL A 59 -26.83 -4.39 8.66
N CYS A 60 -27.75 -5.26 9.03
CA CYS A 60 -27.51 -6.41 9.89
C CYS A 60 -28.27 -7.66 9.42
N ALA A 61 -27.83 -8.83 9.88
CA ALA A 61 -28.44 -10.10 9.53
C ALA A 61 -29.84 -10.22 10.12
N MET A 62 -30.80 -10.67 9.31
CA MET A 62 -32.20 -10.88 9.76
C MET A 62 -32.33 -11.92 10.87
N SER A 63 -31.42 -12.91 10.91
CA SER A 63 -31.50 -14.04 11.84
C SER A 63 -31.16 -13.67 13.29
N ASP A 64 -30.12 -12.84 13.48
CA ASP A 64 -29.54 -12.60 14.80
C ASP A 64 -29.07 -11.16 15.03
N GLY A 65 -29.27 -10.27 14.05
CA GLY A 65 -28.86 -8.88 14.11
C GLY A 65 -27.35 -8.65 13.98
N SER A 66 -26.54 -9.68 13.70
CA SER A 66 -25.09 -9.52 13.51
C SER A 66 -24.75 -8.67 12.30
N CYS A 67 -23.65 -7.96 12.34
CA CYS A 67 -23.26 -7.07 11.25
C CYS A 67 -21.75 -6.91 11.10
N THR A 68 -21.35 -6.37 9.96
CA THR A 68 -20.00 -5.79 9.80
C THR A 68 -19.97 -4.44 10.51
N CYS A 69 -19.01 -4.26 11.40
CA CYS A 69 -18.87 -3.00 12.13
C CYS A 69 -18.17 -1.94 11.27
N ARG A 70 -18.49 -0.67 11.52
CA ARG A 70 -17.78 0.48 10.94
C ARG A 70 -16.30 0.44 11.31
N PRO A 71 -15.42 1.03 10.50
CA PRO A 71 -14.01 1.20 10.84
C PRO A 71 -13.82 1.76 12.27
N GLY A 72 -12.90 1.18 13.02
CA GLY A 72 -12.67 1.54 14.43
C GLY A 72 -13.50 0.74 15.44
N TYR A 73 -14.34 -0.17 14.97
CA TYR A 73 -15.17 -1.05 15.82
C TYR A 73 -14.99 -2.52 15.46
N VAL A 74 -15.24 -3.39 16.42
CA VAL A 74 -15.21 -4.85 16.27
C VAL A 74 -16.49 -5.48 16.82
N TRP A 75 -16.99 -6.51 16.15
CA TRP A 75 -18.17 -7.26 16.61
C TRP A 75 -17.80 -8.12 17.82
N TYR A 76 -18.40 -7.84 18.97
CA TYR A 76 -18.22 -8.60 20.18
C TYR A 76 -19.42 -8.48 21.12
N GLY A 77 -19.83 -9.61 21.71
CA GLY A 77 -20.95 -9.64 22.67
C GLY A 77 -22.28 -9.19 22.09
N GLY A 78 -22.53 -9.43 20.77
CA GLY A 78 -23.77 -9.08 20.10
C GLY A 78 -23.88 -7.60 19.67
N GLN A 79 -22.79 -6.86 19.70
CA GLN A 79 -22.74 -5.45 19.29
C GLN A 79 -21.37 -5.05 18.76
N CYS A 80 -21.29 -3.92 18.05
CA CYS A 80 -20.04 -3.33 17.64
C CYS A 80 -19.42 -2.53 18.78
N GLN A 81 -18.25 -2.92 19.25
CA GLN A 81 -17.50 -2.24 20.31
C GLN A 81 -16.31 -1.48 19.74
N PRO A 82 -15.94 -0.31 20.30
CA PRO A 82 -14.80 0.46 19.81
C PRO A 82 -13.48 -0.28 20.03
N CYS A 83 -12.56 -0.16 19.07
CA CYS A 83 -11.18 -0.59 19.22
C CYS A 83 -10.49 0.21 20.35
N SER A 84 -9.44 -0.36 20.96
CA SER A 84 -8.70 0.28 22.05
C SER A 84 -7.99 1.57 21.69
N SER A 85 -7.75 1.81 20.38
CA SER A 85 -7.09 3.00 19.87
C SER A 85 -7.98 3.71 18.85
N PRO A 86 -8.10 5.04 18.92
CA PRO A 86 -8.89 5.83 17.95
C PRO A 86 -8.32 5.79 16.52
N ASN A 87 -7.04 5.45 16.38
CA ASN A 87 -6.36 5.36 15.10
C ASN A 87 -6.38 3.95 14.49
N CYS A 88 -7.12 3.03 15.10
CA CYS A 88 -7.27 1.65 14.68
C CYS A 88 -8.47 1.51 13.74
N LEU A 89 -8.26 1.01 12.53
CA LEU A 89 -9.34 0.71 11.58
C LEU A 89 -10.00 -0.64 11.87
N THR A 90 -9.17 -1.64 12.21
CA THR A 90 -9.65 -2.99 12.51
C THR A 90 -8.83 -3.58 13.65
N CYS A 91 -9.50 -4.15 14.64
CA CYS A 91 -8.87 -4.75 15.81
C CYS A 91 -9.40 -6.15 16.11
N SER A 92 -8.66 -6.88 16.95
CA SER A 92 -9.10 -8.17 17.50
C SER A 92 -10.17 -7.98 18.58
N PRO A 93 -11.16 -8.89 18.65
CA PRO A 93 -12.07 -8.96 19.80
C PRO A 93 -11.31 -9.15 21.11
N PRO A 94 -11.85 -8.69 22.25
CA PRO A 94 -11.18 -8.84 23.56
C PRO A 94 -10.96 -10.30 23.99
N ASP A 95 -11.79 -11.25 23.52
CA ASP A 95 -11.73 -12.67 23.89
C ASP A 95 -11.19 -13.59 22.78
N CYS A 96 -10.36 -13.08 21.90
CA CYS A 96 -9.69 -13.93 20.92
C CYS A 96 -8.57 -14.75 21.61
N ASP A 97 -8.74 -16.07 21.74
CA ASP A 97 -7.78 -16.98 22.39
C ASP A 97 -6.38 -16.94 21.77
N THR A 98 -6.26 -16.52 20.53
CA THR A 98 -4.99 -16.42 19.77
C THR A 98 -4.51 -15.00 19.54
N CYS A 99 -5.32 -13.98 19.90
CA CYS A 99 -5.03 -12.57 19.68
C CYS A 99 -4.80 -11.86 21.01
N LYS A 100 -3.88 -10.91 21.05
CA LYS A 100 -3.80 -9.99 22.19
C LYS A 100 -4.99 -9.02 22.12
N PRO A 101 -5.78 -8.86 23.20
CA PRO A 101 -6.91 -7.93 23.21
C PRO A 101 -6.51 -6.53 22.78
N GLY A 102 -7.31 -5.94 21.89
CA GLY A 102 -7.08 -4.57 21.44
C GLY A 102 -5.95 -4.37 20.41
N VAL A 103 -5.28 -5.45 19.95
CA VAL A 103 -4.28 -5.36 18.88
C VAL A 103 -4.94 -4.89 17.60
N CYS A 104 -4.40 -3.84 17.01
CA CYS A 104 -4.86 -3.31 15.74
C CYS A 104 -4.27 -4.09 14.57
N PHE A 105 -5.11 -4.61 13.69
CA PHE A 105 -4.66 -5.25 12.45
C PHE A 105 -4.39 -4.24 11.34
N LYS A 106 -5.07 -3.10 11.37
CA LYS A 106 -4.92 -2.03 10.38
C LYS A 106 -5.05 -0.68 11.06
N CYS A 107 -4.05 0.18 10.86
CA CYS A 107 -4.06 1.56 11.34
C CYS A 107 -4.67 2.52 10.29
N LEU A 108 -5.16 3.65 10.76
CA LEU A 108 -5.41 4.81 9.90
C LEU A 108 -4.10 5.25 9.23
N THR A 109 -4.21 5.85 8.05
CA THR A 109 -3.04 6.42 7.36
C THR A 109 -2.34 7.42 8.28
N GLY A 110 -1.02 7.34 8.35
CA GLY A 110 -0.22 8.19 9.21
C GLY A 110 0.07 7.61 10.58
N TYR A 111 -0.42 6.41 10.89
CA TYR A 111 -0.18 5.74 12.16
C TYR A 111 0.41 4.35 12.00
N PHE A 112 1.21 3.91 12.98
CA PHE A 112 1.80 2.59 13.02
C PHE A 112 1.90 2.06 14.46
N GLY A 113 2.50 0.87 14.62
CA GLY A 113 2.61 0.18 15.91
C GLY A 113 1.45 -0.77 16.19
N THR A 114 1.61 -1.58 17.23
CA THR A 114 0.65 -2.63 17.60
C THR A 114 -0.75 -2.05 17.93
N PHE A 115 -0.77 -0.85 18.47
CA PHE A 115 -1.99 -0.14 18.87
C PHE A 115 -2.25 1.13 18.03
N CYS A 116 -1.50 1.32 16.94
CA CYS A 116 -1.60 2.51 16.09
C CYS A 116 -1.45 3.85 16.86
N ASN A 117 -0.61 3.85 17.90
CA ASN A 117 -0.36 5.04 18.73
C ASN A 117 0.82 5.87 18.23
N ASP A 118 1.67 5.28 17.39
CA ASP A 118 2.84 5.94 16.84
C ASP A 118 2.48 6.60 15.52
N THR A 119 3.06 7.77 15.23
CA THR A 119 2.85 8.51 13.98
C THR A 119 3.94 8.19 12.98
N CYS A 120 3.56 7.96 11.72
CA CYS A 120 4.53 7.82 10.64
C CYS A 120 5.42 9.06 10.57
N PRO A 121 6.72 8.90 10.27
CA PRO A 121 7.60 10.04 10.04
C PRO A 121 7.05 10.96 8.95
N PHE A 122 7.06 12.28 9.19
CA PHE A 122 6.55 13.28 8.25
C PHE A 122 7.32 13.32 6.92
N ILE A 123 8.52 12.73 6.89
CA ILE A 123 9.37 12.59 5.71
C ILE A 123 8.96 11.42 4.79
N CYS A 124 8.00 10.58 5.22
CA CYS A 124 7.40 9.56 4.36
C CYS A 124 6.44 10.21 3.36
N SER A 125 6.53 9.82 2.09
CA SER A 125 5.59 10.25 1.05
C SER A 125 4.16 9.86 1.43
N SER A 126 3.22 10.80 1.24
CA SER A 126 1.80 10.62 1.57
C SER A 126 1.53 10.19 3.02
N ASN A 127 2.45 10.47 3.93
CA ASN A 127 2.36 10.09 5.35
C ASN A 127 2.10 8.57 5.54
N ARG A 128 2.74 7.72 4.71
CA ARG A 128 2.54 6.27 4.71
C ARG A 128 3.81 5.55 5.14
N CYS A 129 3.64 4.66 6.11
CA CYS A 129 4.74 3.83 6.63
C CYS A 129 4.27 2.40 6.92
N ASP A 130 5.23 1.51 7.08
CA ASP A 130 4.99 0.13 7.49
C ASP A 130 4.39 0.08 8.91
N ARG A 131 3.30 -0.64 9.07
CA ARG A 131 2.54 -0.71 10.31
C ARG A 131 3.35 -1.22 11.51
N LYS A 132 4.33 -2.08 11.29
CA LYS A 132 5.09 -2.71 12.38
C LYS A 132 6.32 -1.89 12.77
N SER A 133 7.05 -1.40 11.78
CA SER A 133 8.36 -0.77 11.95
C SER A 133 8.32 0.75 11.88
N GLY A 134 7.27 1.34 11.31
CA GLY A 134 7.23 2.77 10.99
C GLY A 134 8.12 3.18 9.81
N ALA A 135 8.72 2.20 9.10
CA ALA A 135 9.54 2.46 7.93
C ALA A 135 8.70 3.05 6.79
N CYS A 136 9.22 4.08 6.14
CA CYS A 136 8.55 4.68 4.99
C CYS A 136 8.45 3.69 3.83
N PHE A 137 7.33 3.68 3.12
CA PHE A 137 7.23 2.98 1.83
C PHE A 137 7.90 3.75 0.70
N GLU A 138 7.95 5.07 0.82
CA GLU A 138 8.54 6.00 -0.13
C GLU A 138 8.96 7.27 0.60
N CYS A 139 10.07 7.87 0.19
CA CYS A 139 10.52 9.13 0.76
C CYS A 139 9.87 10.33 0.08
N LEU A 140 9.47 11.32 0.86
CA LEU A 140 8.92 12.58 0.33
C LEU A 140 9.95 13.33 -0.53
N ASN A 141 11.23 13.25 -0.14
CA ASN A 141 12.33 13.84 -0.90
C ASN A 141 13.08 12.74 -1.66
N PRO A 142 13.09 12.75 -3.01
CA PRO A 142 13.75 11.73 -3.82
C PRO A 142 15.27 11.72 -3.71
N THR A 143 15.87 12.72 -3.04
CA THR A 143 17.31 12.75 -2.74
C THR A 143 17.66 12.00 -1.45
N LYS A 144 16.67 11.39 -0.81
CA LYS A 144 16.81 10.62 0.42
C LYS A 144 16.39 9.18 0.21
N TYR A 145 17.02 8.27 0.97
CA TYR A 145 16.72 6.85 0.96
C TYR A 145 16.80 6.21 2.34
N GLY A 146 16.52 4.92 2.41
CA GLY A 146 16.49 4.14 3.63
C GLY A 146 15.13 4.17 4.35
N PRO A 147 14.90 3.25 5.29
CA PRO A 147 13.60 3.04 5.90
C PRO A 147 13.05 4.25 6.67
N LEU A 148 13.91 5.15 7.09
CA LEU A 148 13.54 6.41 7.75
C LEU A 148 13.82 7.63 6.88
N CYS A 149 14.16 7.46 5.60
CA CYS A 149 14.48 8.55 4.66
C CYS A 149 15.51 9.57 5.19
N ASN A 150 16.42 9.10 6.04
CA ASN A 150 17.44 9.94 6.69
C ASN A 150 18.82 9.86 6.04
N GLN A 151 18.99 8.95 5.07
CA GLN A 151 20.21 8.80 4.31
C GLN A 151 20.13 9.63 3.03
N SER A 152 21.28 10.16 2.56
CA SER A 152 21.33 10.96 1.33
C SER A 152 21.82 10.11 0.18
N CYS A 153 21.16 10.21 -0.98
CA CYS A 153 21.65 9.63 -2.22
C CYS A 153 23.04 10.17 -2.54
N SER A 154 23.82 9.39 -3.29
CA SER A 154 25.12 9.83 -3.79
C SER A 154 25.00 11.16 -4.56
N GLU A 155 25.92 12.09 -4.33
CA GLU A 155 26.00 13.35 -5.08
C GLU A 155 26.34 13.15 -6.57
N TYR A 156 26.87 11.97 -6.89
CA TYR A 156 27.19 11.57 -8.26
C TYR A 156 26.02 10.96 -9.01
N CYS A 157 24.88 10.73 -8.34
CA CYS A 157 23.62 10.41 -9.03
C CYS A 157 23.11 11.62 -9.81
N SER A 158 22.67 11.41 -11.04
CA SER A 158 21.96 12.44 -11.80
C SER A 158 20.76 12.93 -11.01
N GLN A 159 20.61 14.25 -10.84
CA GLN A 159 19.59 14.89 -10.01
C GLN A 159 19.57 14.45 -8.53
N SER A 160 20.62 13.78 -8.05
CA SER A 160 20.72 13.19 -6.71
C SER A 160 19.56 12.25 -6.37
N HIS A 161 19.01 11.53 -7.35
CA HIS A 161 17.91 10.58 -7.16
C HIS A 161 18.41 9.15 -7.06
N CYS A 162 17.94 8.43 -6.05
CA CYS A 162 18.28 7.03 -5.84
C CYS A 162 17.06 6.17 -5.41
N ALA A 163 17.22 4.86 -5.50
CA ALA A 163 16.23 3.91 -5.04
C ALA A 163 16.14 3.90 -3.51
N MET A 164 14.93 3.77 -2.99
CA MET A 164 14.65 3.87 -1.56
C MET A 164 15.34 2.81 -0.69
N GLN A 165 15.46 1.58 -1.17
CA GLN A 165 16.00 0.47 -0.39
C GLN A 165 17.53 0.37 -0.47
N GLU A 166 18.07 0.81 -1.58
CA GLU A 166 19.49 0.80 -1.90
C GLU A 166 19.82 2.15 -2.54
N ASP A 167 20.93 2.75 -2.23
CA ASP A 167 21.33 4.05 -2.79
C ASP A 167 21.72 4.02 -4.29
N ASN A 168 21.13 3.05 -5.04
CA ASN A 168 21.33 2.94 -6.47
C ASN A 168 20.68 4.11 -7.21
N CYS A 169 21.46 4.78 -8.06
CA CYS A 169 20.98 5.92 -8.83
C CYS A 169 19.90 5.51 -9.83
N THR A 170 18.71 6.13 -9.76
CA THR A 170 17.57 5.80 -10.63
C THR A 170 17.58 6.55 -11.95
N GLN A 171 18.33 7.64 -12.03
CA GLN A 171 18.43 8.52 -13.20
C GLN A 171 19.84 8.44 -13.86
N GLY A 172 20.63 7.38 -13.55
CA GLY A 172 22.00 7.26 -13.97
C GLY A 172 22.96 8.19 -13.24
N CYS A 173 24.18 8.30 -13.74
CA CYS A 173 25.27 9.05 -13.12
C CYS A 173 25.47 10.43 -13.74
N ILE A 174 26.07 11.34 -12.98
CA ILE A 174 26.64 12.55 -13.58
C ILE A 174 27.82 12.18 -14.49
N ARG A 175 28.25 13.14 -15.29
CA ARG A 175 29.32 12.94 -16.27
C ARG A 175 30.58 12.31 -15.64
N ASN A 176 31.17 11.35 -16.34
CA ASN A 176 32.38 10.64 -15.98
C ASN A 176 32.34 9.81 -14.70
N HIS A 177 31.11 9.46 -14.27
CA HIS A 177 30.90 8.49 -13.21
C HIS A 177 30.10 7.30 -13.74
N TYR A 178 30.30 6.12 -13.14
CA TYR A 178 29.60 4.90 -13.51
C TYR A 178 29.36 3.98 -12.31
N GLY A 179 28.64 2.89 -12.54
CA GLY A 179 28.19 1.96 -11.51
C GLY A 179 26.81 2.30 -10.97
N LEU A 180 26.21 1.39 -10.23
CA LEU A 180 24.85 1.54 -9.71
C LEU A 180 24.71 2.73 -8.74
N LYS A 181 25.75 3.04 -8.00
CA LYS A 181 25.83 4.15 -7.03
C LYS A 181 26.59 5.34 -7.56
N CYS A 182 27.07 5.24 -8.78
CA CYS A 182 27.92 6.24 -9.42
C CYS A 182 29.20 6.59 -8.62
N ASP A 183 29.70 5.68 -7.84
CA ASP A 183 30.88 5.82 -6.98
C ASP A 183 32.20 5.51 -7.70
N HIS A 184 32.11 5.05 -8.93
CA HIS A 184 33.27 4.82 -9.78
C HIS A 184 33.48 5.98 -10.77
N ILE A 185 34.74 6.27 -11.10
CA ILE A 185 35.12 7.33 -12.04
C ILE A 185 35.63 6.67 -13.33
N CYS A 186 35.17 7.16 -14.50
CA CYS A 186 35.68 6.72 -15.79
C CYS A 186 37.20 6.89 -15.85
N SER A 187 37.88 5.95 -16.50
CA SER A 187 39.35 6.04 -16.68
C SER A 187 39.76 7.36 -17.37
N GLU A 188 40.78 7.99 -16.86
CA GLU A 188 41.38 9.18 -17.47
C GLU A 188 42.02 8.92 -18.86
N HIS A 189 42.24 7.63 -19.15
CA HIS A 189 42.75 7.18 -20.46
C HIS A 189 41.65 6.94 -21.49
N CYS A 190 40.38 7.15 -21.15
CA CYS A 190 39.31 7.21 -22.14
C CYS A 190 39.41 8.46 -23.01
N LYS A 191 39.23 8.33 -24.32
CA LYS A 191 39.14 9.49 -25.20
C LYS A 191 38.02 10.44 -24.81
N PRO A 192 38.23 11.74 -24.79
CA PRO A 192 37.23 12.73 -24.42
C PRO A 192 36.02 12.68 -25.39
N VAL A 193 34.84 12.90 -24.84
CA VAL A 193 33.57 12.99 -25.59
C VAL A 193 33.03 14.42 -25.48
N VAL A 194 32.62 14.98 -26.61
CA VAL A 194 32.01 16.32 -26.63
C VAL A 194 30.59 16.22 -26.00
N ASN A 195 30.37 16.96 -24.92
CA ASN A 195 29.10 17.04 -24.20
C ASN A 195 28.55 15.70 -23.63
N GLY A 196 29.42 14.73 -23.34
CA GLY A 196 29.04 13.44 -22.81
C GLY A 196 29.96 12.90 -21.72
N SER A 197 29.64 11.73 -21.19
CA SER A 197 30.53 10.94 -20.35
C SER A 197 31.59 10.26 -21.24
N THR A 198 32.77 10.01 -20.70
CA THR A 198 33.85 9.31 -21.43
C THR A 198 33.69 7.78 -21.39
N CYS A 199 32.85 7.26 -20.45
CA CYS A 199 32.56 5.85 -20.33
C CYS A 199 31.05 5.59 -20.21
N ASP A 200 30.64 4.34 -20.41
CA ASP A 200 29.27 3.85 -20.17
C ASP A 200 29.03 3.49 -18.69
N GLY A 201 27.84 2.97 -18.37
CA GLY A 201 27.45 2.58 -17.00
C GLY A 201 28.25 1.42 -16.40
N GLU A 202 29.10 0.76 -17.19
CA GLU A 202 29.97 -0.33 -16.77
C GLU A 202 31.46 0.09 -16.76
N GLY A 203 31.75 1.38 -17.02
CA GLY A 203 33.09 1.92 -17.03
C GLY A 203 33.87 1.74 -18.34
N ARG A 204 33.21 1.22 -19.41
CA ARG A 204 33.87 1.01 -20.71
C ARG A 204 33.97 2.32 -21.47
N CYS A 205 35.14 2.62 -21.99
CA CYS A 205 35.38 3.84 -22.76
C CYS A 205 34.58 3.89 -24.05
N LEU A 206 33.76 4.93 -24.24
CA LEU A 206 32.85 5.06 -25.39
C LEU A 206 33.55 5.29 -26.71
N MET A 207 34.69 5.99 -26.72
CA MET A 207 35.45 6.38 -27.91
C MET A 207 36.83 5.72 -27.97
N GLY A 208 37.04 4.67 -27.17
CA GLY A 208 38.34 4.00 -27.06
C GLY A 208 39.35 4.77 -26.20
N CYS A 209 40.62 4.36 -26.29
CA CYS A 209 41.68 4.83 -25.40
C CYS A 209 42.55 5.93 -26.01
N VAL A 210 43.15 6.77 -25.17
CA VAL A 210 44.22 7.71 -25.56
C VAL A 210 45.59 7.02 -25.54
N GLY A 211 46.48 7.43 -26.40
CA GLY A 211 47.86 6.91 -26.46
C GLY A 211 47.92 5.38 -26.64
N ASP A 212 48.83 4.74 -25.92
CA ASP A 212 49.11 3.29 -26.02
C ASP A 212 48.34 2.46 -24.99
N PHE A 213 47.23 3.00 -24.44
CA PHE A 213 46.37 2.29 -23.51
C PHE A 213 45.40 1.37 -24.27
N THR A 214 45.09 0.22 -23.67
CA THR A 214 44.22 -0.83 -24.24
C THR A 214 43.25 -1.37 -23.20
N GLY A 215 42.31 -2.20 -23.63
CA GLY A 215 41.25 -2.72 -22.80
C GLY A 215 39.96 -1.91 -22.96
N VAL A 216 38.85 -2.46 -22.49
CA VAL A 216 37.52 -1.81 -22.59
C VAL A 216 37.43 -0.53 -21.76
N ASP A 217 38.11 -0.50 -20.66
CA ASP A 217 38.24 0.63 -19.70
C ASP A 217 39.52 1.43 -19.86
N CYS A 218 40.37 1.08 -20.86
CA CYS A 218 41.67 1.67 -21.06
C CYS A 218 42.60 1.59 -19.84
N GLY A 219 42.41 0.56 -19.01
CA GLY A 219 43.22 0.37 -17.78
C GLY A 219 44.56 -0.31 -18.01
N THR A 220 44.84 -0.83 -19.22
CA THR A 220 46.08 -1.54 -19.51
C THR A 220 46.99 -0.69 -20.40
N GLY A 221 48.12 -0.23 -19.87
CA GLY A 221 49.16 0.41 -20.65
C GLY A 221 49.98 -0.63 -21.43
N MET A 222 50.32 -0.32 -22.68
CA MET A 222 51.26 -1.15 -23.44
C MET A 222 52.68 -0.85 -22.93
N PHE A 223 53.31 -1.78 -22.22
CA PHE A 223 54.73 -1.70 -21.93
C PHE A 223 55.49 -2.00 -23.21
N LEU A 224 56.13 -0.97 -23.79
CA LEU A 224 57.15 -1.18 -24.81
C LEU A 224 58.32 -1.88 -24.14
N PHE A 225 58.48 -3.18 -24.40
CA PHE A 225 59.71 -3.88 -24.11
C PHE A 225 60.79 -3.29 -25.03
N VAL A 226 61.59 -2.36 -24.53
CA VAL A 226 62.80 -1.91 -25.20
C VAL A 226 63.77 -3.11 -25.12
N HIS A 227 63.94 -3.83 -26.22
CA HIS A 227 65.01 -4.77 -26.36
C HIS A 227 66.30 -3.97 -26.46
N CYS A 228 67.02 -3.87 -25.37
CA CYS A 228 68.41 -3.47 -25.44
C CYS A 228 69.24 -4.64 -26.03
N ASN A 229 69.53 -4.54 -27.31
CA ASN A 229 70.61 -5.38 -27.88
C ASN A 229 71.90 -4.89 -27.36
N ASN A 230 72.57 -5.63 -26.48
CA ASN A 230 73.95 -5.44 -26.15
C ASN A 230 74.76 -6.10 -27.29
N ASP A 231 75.35 -5.24 -28.13
CA ASP A 231 76.48 -5.61 -29.00
C ASP A 231 77.82 -5.51 -28.20
#